data_3ae809f971ea1527bcae1c4cfdba0197
#
_entry.id   3ae809f971ea1527bcae1c4cfdba0197
#
_cell.length_a   1.000
_cell.length_b   1.000
_cell.length_c   1.000
_cell.angle_alpha   90.00
_cell.angle_beta   90.00
_cell.angle_gamma   90.00
#
_symmetry.space_group_name_H-M   'P 1'
#
loop_
_entity.id
_entity.type
_entity.pdbx_description
1 polymer ?
#
loop_
_entity_poly.entity_id
_entity_poly.type
_entity_poly.pdbx_seq_one_letter_code
_entity_poly.pdbx_strand_id
1 'polypeptide(L)'
;LSGGMRQRVMIAMSLCLDPDILIADEPTTALDVTVQAQILDLLREMQDRVGASIIMITHDLGVVAEVSDKVAVMYAGRKVEEGSVEQILFNPQHPYTKALKGCIPHLQRTPTSGRHRLHEIPGMVLGMAELGKDRCSFYERCPCGKPECMEHNPPAKEIDAGHEVACWLYS
;
A
#
# COMPACT_ATOMS: atom_id res chain seq x y z
N LEU A 1 3.98 29.61 -6.45
CA LEU A 1 4.26 28.30 -7.01
C LEU A 1 3.01 27.43 -6.92
N SER A 2 2.64 26.74 -8.04
CA SER A 2 1.58 25.71 -8.03
C SER A 2 2.02 24.51 -7.19
N GLY A 3 1.07 23.63 -6.83
CA GLY A 3 1.35 22.39 -6.09
C GLY A 3 2.44 21.56 -6.78
N GLY A 4 2.29 21.29 -8.07
CA GLY A 4 3.27 20.54 -8.84
C GLY A 4 4.65 21.23 -8.97
N MET A 5 4.70 22.55 -9.00
CA MET A 5 5.99 23.27 -8.97
C MET A 5 6.68 23.11 -7.62
N ARG A 6 5.95 23.20 -6.52
CA ARG A 6 6.51 22.96 -5.17
C ARG A 6 7.05 21.54 -5.06
N GLN A 7 6.30 20.55 -5.55
CA GLN A 7 6.71 19.15 -5.52
C GLN A 7 8.00 18.91 -6.32
N ARG A 8 8.11 19.48 -7.52
CA ARG A 8 9.35 19.41 -8.33
C ARG A 8 10.55 20.01 -7.63
N VAL A 9 10.38 21.15 -6.95
CA VAL A 9 11.45 21.78 -6.16
C VAL A 9 11.88 20.87 -5.01
N MET A 10 10.93 20.27 -4.27
CA MET A 10 11.24 19.33 -3.18
C MET A 10 11.99 18.10 -3.69
N ILE A 11 11.58 17.52 -4.81
CA ILE A 11 12.28 16.39 -5.44
C ILE A 11 13.71 16.82 -5.84
N ALA A 12 13.86 17.95 -6.51
CA ALA A 12 15.19 18.45 -6.88
C ALA A 12 16.11 18.66 -5.65
N MET A 13 15.56 19.22 -4.57
CA MET A 13 16.32 19.38 -3.31
C MET A 13 16.72 18.04 -2.69
N SER A 14 15.85 17.04 -2.71
CA SER A 14 16.13 15.71 -2.16
C SER A 14 17.24 14.98 -2.94
N LEU A 15 17.39 15.29 -4.22
CA LEU A 15 18.36 14.65 -5.11
C LEU A 15 19.72 15.38 -5.16
N CYS A 16 19.83 16.59 -4.61
CA CYS A 16 21.07 17.39 -4.66
C CYS A 16 22.28 16.71 -4.02
N LEU A 17 22.08 15.69 -3.20
CA LEU A 17 23.14 14.97 -2.47
C LEU A 17 23.37 13.55 -3.01
N ASP A 18 22.87 13.23 -4.19
CA ASP A 18 22.97 11.92 -4.83
C ASP A 18 22.67 10.75 -3.84
N PRO A 19 21.45 10.69 -3.27
CA PRO A 19 21.11 9.70 -2.26
C PRO A 19 21.01 8.29 -2.84
N ASP A 20 21.41 7.28 -2.07
CA ASP A 20 21.18 5.87 -2.41
C ASP A 20 19.71 5.48 -2.27
N ILE A 21 18.98 6.14 -1.37
CA ILE A 21 17.56 5.88 -1.09
C ILE A 21 16.79 7.19 -1.03
N LEU A 22 15.70 7.27 -1.78
CA LEU A 22 14.74 8.37 -1.75
C LEU A 22 13.43 7.89 -1.09
N ILE A 23 12.99 8.57 -0.03
CA ILE A 23 11.68 8.32 0.59
C ILE A 23 10.69 9.36 0.08
N ALA A 24 9.66 8.92 -0.62
CA ALA A 24 8.59 9.75 -1.17
C ALA A 24 7.29 9.46 -0.40
N ASP A 25 6.97 10.33 0.57
CA ASP A 25 5.77 10.21 1.40
C ASP A 25 4.63 11.01 0.75
N GLU A 26 3.63 10.29 0.25
CA GLU A 26 2.47 10.81 -0.50
C GLU A 26 2.83 11.88 -1.56
N PRO A 27 3.76 11.60 -2.48
CA PRO A 27 4.32 12.63 -3.37
C PRO A 27 3.31 13.19 -4.37
N THR A 28 2.16 12.56 -4.55
CA THR A 28 1.12 12.96 -5.50
C THR A 28 -0.17 13.44 -4.83
N THR A 29 -0.22 13.49 -3.51
CA THR A 29 -1.40 13.94 -2.78
C THR A 29 -1.76 15.39 -3.12
N ALA A 30 -3.07 15.63 -3.33
CA ALA A 30 -3.65 16.93 -3.74
C ALA A 30 -3.15 17.48 -5.09
N LEU A 31 -2.65 16.63 -5.96
CA LEU A 31 -2.33 16.97 -7.36
C LEU A 31 -3.45 16.47 -8.29
N ASP A 32 -3.65 17.17 -9.39
CA ASP A 32 -4.49 16.64 -10.47
C ASP A 32 -3.81 15.47 -11.19
N VAL A 33 -4.60 14.64 -11.86
CA VAL A 33 -4.14 13.39 -12.50
C VAL A 33 -3.00 13.63 -13.49
N THR A 34 -3.03 14.75 -14.22
CA THR A 34 -1.98 15.08 -15.20
C THR A 34 -0.66 15.43 -14.51
N VAL A 35 -0.72 16.23 -13.46
CA VAL A 35 0.47 16.61 -12.68
C VAL A 35 1.00 15.38 -11.89
N GLN A 36 0.11 14.54 -11.37
CA GLN A 36 0.49 13.27 -10.73
C GLN A 36 1.33 12.41 -11.68
N ALA A 37 0.85 12.13 -12.90
CA ALA A 37 1.59 11.36 -13.88
C ALA A 37 2.98 11.96 -14.15
N GLN A 38 3.07 13.28 -14.33
CA GLN A 38 4.35 13.98 -14.56
C GLN A 38 5.33 13.86 -13.37
N ILE A 39 4.83 13.81 -12.13
CA ILE A 39 5.68 13.61 -10.95
C ILE A 39 6.18 12.16 -10.88
N LEU A 40 5.35 11.18 -11.22
CA LEU A 40 5.74 9.77 -11.27
C LEU A 40 6.78 9.52 -12.35
N ASP A 41 6.60 10.09 -13.55
CA ASP A 41 7.59 10.02 -14.62
C ASP A 41 8.92 10.66 -14.21
N LEU A 42 8.87 11.81 -13.52
CA LEU A 42 10.06 12.48 -13.01
C LEU A 42 10.81 11.59 -12.00
N LEU A 43 10.10 10.94 -11.09
CA LEU A 43 10.70 10.04 -10.10
C LEU A 43 11.38 8.84 -10.77
N ARG A 44 10.75 8.23 -11.79
CA ARG A 44 11.35 7.15 -12.59
C ARG A 44 12.61 7.62 -13.31
N GLU A 45 12.53 8.76 -14.01
CA GLU A 45 13.69 9.32 -14.73
C GLU A 45 14.86 9.57 -13.78
N MET A 46 14.59 10.05 -12.57
CA MET A 46 15.61 10.27 -11.55
C MET A 46 16.18 8.96 -11.02
N GLN A 47 15.35 7.95 -10.78
CA GLN A 47 15.80 6.61 -10.39
C GLN A 47 16.79 6.05 -11.42
N ASP A 48 16.46 6.14 -12.70
CA ASP A 48 17.30 5.65 -13.79
C ASP A 48 18.64 6.42 -13.90
N ARG A 49 18.62 7.74 -13.64
CA ARG A 49 19.81 8.59 -13.75
C ARG A 49 20.76 8.48 -12.57
N VAL A 50 20.21 8.46 -11.36
CA VAL A 50 21.01 8.48 -10.12
C VAL A 50 21.25 7.06 -9.58
N GLY A 51 20.41 6.08 -9.98
CA GLY A 51 20.48 4.71 -9.49
C GLY A 51 19.94 4.55 -8.06
N ALA A 52 19.21 5.54 -7.55
CA ALA A 52 18.64 5.50 -6.22
C ALA A 52 17.46 4.51 -6.12
N SER A 53 17.33 3.84 -5.00
CA SER A 53 16.13 3.09 -4.67
C SER A 53 15.04 4.04 -4.15
N ILE A 54 13.78 3.86 -4.58
CA ILE A 54 12.67 4.71 -4.14
C ILE A 54 11.78 3.92 -3.19
N ILE A 55 11.57 4.44 -1.98
CA ILE A 55 10.53 3.97 -1.06
C ILE A 55 9.35 4.93 -1.17
N MET A 56 8.27 4.47 -1.81
CA MET A 56 7.06 5.27 -1.98
C MET A 56 6.01 4.90 -0.93
N ILE A 57 5.51 5.88 -0.20
CA ILE A 57 4.39 5.74 0.74
C ILE A 57 3.17 6.36 0.07
N THR A 58 2.13 5.57 -0.14
CA THR A 58 0.89 6.03 -0.79
C THR A 58 -0.30 5.15 -0.39
N HIS A 59 -1.48 5.72 -0.45
CA HIS A 59 -2.75 4.99 -0.33
C HIS A 59 -3.40 4.71 -1.69
N ASP A 60 -2.78 5.16 -2.79
CA ASP A 60 -3.28 4.96 -4.15
C ASP A 60 -2.68 3.69 -4.77
N LEU A 61 -3.49 2.63 -4.85
CA LEU A 61 -3.09 1.37 -5.46
C LEU A 61 -2.88 1.46 -6.98
N GLY A 62 -3.42 2.48 -7.64
CA GLY A 62 -3.13 2.77 -9.04
C GLY A 62 -1.67 3.21 -9.21
N VAL A 63 -1.21 4.09 -8.33
CA VAL A 63 0.21 4.50 -8.28
C VAL A 63 1.11 3.31 -8.00
N VAL A 64 0.75 2.48 -6.99
CA VAL A 64 1.50 1.26 -6.67
C VAL A 64 1.63 0.33 -7.88
N ALA A 65 0.52 0.10 -8.60
CA ALA A 65 0.50 -0.76 -9.78
C ALA A 65 1.42 -0.26 -10.90
N GLU A 66 1.61 1.05 -10.98
CA GLU A 66 2.35 1.70 -12.05
C GLU A 66 3.86 1.78 -11.81
N VAL A 67 4.29 2.02 -10.55
CA VAL A 67 5.68 2.42 -10.28
C VAL A 67 6.46 1.47 -9.37
N SER A 68 5.80 0.46 -8.77
CA SER A 68 6.45 -0.36 -7.74
C SER A 68 6.83 -1.74 -8.26
N ASP A 69 7.97 -2.26 -7.83
CA ASP A 69 8.37 -3.66 -8.04
C ASP A 69 7.87 -4.55 -6.89
N LYS A 70 7.96 -4.03 -5.67
CA LYS A 70 7.61 -4.71 -4.43
C LYS A 70 6.72 -3.85 -3.56
N VAL A 71 5.76 -4.47 -2.89
CA VAL A 71 4.76 -3.78 -2.08
C VAL A 71 4.73 -4.35 -0.68
N ALA A 72 4.77 -3.48 0.33
CA ALA A 72 4.50 -3.81 1.72
C ALA A 72 3.16 -3.16 2.12
N VAL A 73 2.16 -3.97 2.42
CA VAL A 73 0.85 -3.50 2.88
C VAL A 73 0.89 -3.31 4.39
N MET A 74 0.57 -2.09 4.83
CA MET A 74 0.58 -1.71 6.24
C MET A 74 -0.86 -1.54 6.75
N TYR A 75 -1.14 -2.04 7.94
CA TYR A 75 -2.38 -1.80 8.67
C TYR A 75 -2.08 -1.45 10.12
N ALA A 76 -2.58 -0.30 10.58
CA ALA A 76 -2.43 0.15 11.96
C ALA A 76 -0.96 0.05 12.46
N GLY A 77 0.00 0.53 11.66
CA GLY A 77 1.43 0.56 11.98
C GLY A 77 2.16 -0.79 11.86
N ARG A 78 1.52 -1.84 11.37
CA ARG A 78 2.12 -3.18 11.20
C ARG A 78 2.10 -3.61 9.74
N LYS A 79 3.19 -4.24 9.27
CA LYS A 79 3.22 -4.91 7.97
C LYS A 79 2.35 -6.17 8.05
N VAL A 80 1.33 -6.27 7.22
CA VAL A 80 0.39 -7.39 7.18
C VAL A 80 0.62 -8.32 6.00
N GLU A 81 1.14 -7.79 4.90
CA GLU A 81 1.47 -8.57 3.71
C GLU A 81 2.60 -7.87 2.94
N GLU A 82 3.47 -8.63 2.29
CA GLU A 82 4.54 -8.13 1.43
C GLU A 82 4.75 -9.08 0.27
N GLY A 83 4.94 -8.54 -0.93
CA GLY A 83 5.16 -9.34 -2.12
C GLY A 83 5.44 -8.48 -3.35
N SER A 84 5.56 -9.11 -4.51
CA SER A 84 5.60 -8.39 -5.78
C SER A 84 4.26 -7.67 -6.03
N VAL A 85 4.29 -6.65 -6.89
CA VAL A 85 3.05 -5.95 -7.31
C VAL A 85 2.01 -6.94 -7.82
N GLU A 86 2.42 -7.94 -8.61
CA GLU A 86 1.52 -8.98 -9.12
C GLU A 86 0.87 -9.80 -8.00
N GLN A 87 1.66 -10.24 -7.01
CA GLN A 87 1.14 -11.01 -5.87
C GLN A 87 0.12 -10.20 -5.08
N ILE A 88 0.45 -8.95 -4.75
CA ILE A 88 -0.41 -8.09 -3.93
C ILE A 88 -1.69 -7.66 -4.67
N LEU A 89 -1.59 -7.30 -5.95
CA LEU A 89 -2.75 -6.81 -6.70
C LEU A 89 -3.63 -7.93 -7.25
N PHE A 90 -3.06 -9.05 -7.69
CA PHE A 90 -3.83 -10.10 -8.34
C PHE A 90 -4.11 -11.31 -7.45
N ASN A 91 -3.20 -11.63 -6.51
CA ASN A 91 -3.32 -12.77 -5.61
C ASN A 91 -3.10 -12.40 -4.13
N PRO A 92 -3.75 -11.33 -3.60
CA PRO A 92 -3.60 -10.95 -2.19
C PRO A 92 -4.03 -12.09 -1.26
N GLN A 93 -3.34 -12.25 -0.14
CA GLN A 93 -3.62 -13.33 0.80
C GLN A 93 -4.18 -12.83 2.12
N HIS A 94 -3.68 -11.70 2.64
CA HIS A 94 -4.21 -11.14 3.88
C HIS A 94 -5.65 -10.62 3.68
N PRO A 95 -6.59 -10.88 4.61
CA PRO A 95 -7.98 -10.42 4.50
C PRO A 95 -8.13 -8.90 4.30
N TYR A 96 -7.26 -8.10 4.92
CA TYR A 96 -7.24 -6.65 4.70
C TYR A 96 -6.86 -6.27 3.27
N THR A 97 -5.81 -6.89 2.71
CA THR A 97 -5.37 -6.64 1.33
C THR A 97 -6.44 -7.03 0.32
N LYS A 98 -7.13 -8.16 0.56
CA LYS A 98 -8.29 -8.59 -0.24
C LYS A 98 -9.42 -7.56 -0.20
N ALA A 99 -9.74 -7.07 0.99
CA ALA A 99 -10.77 -6.04 1.18
C ALA A 99 -10.38 -4.71 0.53
N LEU A 100 -9.11 -4.28 0.68
CA LEU A 100 -8.57 -3.07 0.06
C LEU A 100 -8.67 -3.14 -1.47
N LYS A 101 -8.27 -4.27 -2.09
CA LYS A 101 -8.45 -4.52 -3.52
C LYS A 101 -9.93 -4.42 -3.94
N GLY A 102 -10.84 -4.94 -3.13
CA GLY A 102 -12.29 -4.88 -3.38
C GLY A 102 -12.86 -3.46 -3.37
N CYS A 103 -12.16 -2.48 -2.80
CA CYS A 103 -12.57 -1.08 -2.80
C CYS A 103 -12.18 -0.33 -4.09
N ILE A 104 -11.40 -0.94 -5.00
CA ILE A 104 -10.91 -0.30 -6.23
C ILE A 104 -11.87 -0.60 -7.38
N PRO A 105 -12.54 0.41 -7.95
CA PRO A 105 -13.54 0.19 -9.00
C PRO A 105 -12.99 -0.46 -10.28
N HIS A 106 -11.76 -0.15 -10.66
CA HIS A 106 -11.17 -0.57 -11.95
C HIS A 106 -10.55 -1.97 -11.94
N LEU A 107 -10.31 -2.57 -10.77
CA LEU A 107 -9.79 -3.94 -10.66
C LEU A 107 -10.90 -5.00 -10.59
N GLN A 108 -12.16 -4.59 -10.56
CA GLN A 108 -13.31 -5.51 -10.63
C GLN A 108 -13.62 -5.83 -12.09
N ARG A 109 -13.35 -7.08 -12.49
CA ARG A 109 -13.43 -7.59 -13.86
C ARG A 109 -14.85 -7.81 -14.43
N THR A 110 -15.92 -7.30 -13.84
CA THR A 110 -17.29 -7.53 -14.35
C THR A 110 -17.98 -6.21 -14.71
N PRO A 111 -18.23 -5.97 -16.03
CA PRO A 111 -19.15 -4.93 -16.46
C PRO A 111 -20.58 -5.43 -16.24
N THR A 112 -21.12 -5.27 -15.06
CA THR A 112 -22.55 -5.44 -14.81
C THR A 112 -23.22 -4.09 -14.86
N SER A 113 -24.22 -3.95 -15.71
CA SER A 113 -25.10 -2.81 -15.86
C SER A 113 -25.91 -2.56 -14.56
N GLY A 114 -25.32 -1.87 -13.59
CA GLY A 114 -25.96 -1.51 -12.34
C GLY A 114 -25.06 -0.59 -11.50
N ARG A 115 -25.65 0.27 -10.67
CA ARG A 115 -24.91 1.07 -9.67
C ARG A 115 -24.22 0.12 -8.70
N HIS A 116 -22.93 -0.18 -8.91
CA HIS A 116 -22.14 -0.96 -7.95
C HIS A 116 -21.95 -0.14 -6.68
N ARG A 117 -22.46 -0.66 -5.57
CA ARG A 117 -22.13 -0.16 -4.25
C ARG A 117 -20.67 -0.50 -3.99
N LEU A 118 -19.84 0.50 -3.74
CA LEU A 118 -18.43 0.28 -3.35
C LEU A 118 -18.40 -0.63 -2.12
N HIS A 119 -17.48 -1.58 -2.12
CA HIS A 119 -17.27 -2.46 -0.99
C HIS A 119 -16.55 -1.66 0.10
N GLU A 120 -17.23 -1.42 1.21
CA GLU A 120 -16.62 -0.77 2.38
C GLU A 120 -16.07 -1.83 3.32
N ILE A 121 -14.90 -1.58 3.92
CA ILE A 121 -14.38 -2.39 5.00
C ILE A 121 -15.10 -1.94 6.29
N PRO A 122 -15.99 -2.75 6.88
CA PRO A 122 -16.79 -2.33 8.02
C PRO A 122 -15.93 -2.07 9.27
N GLY A 123 -16.44 -1.25 10.19
CA GLY A 123 -15.78 -0.94 11.47
C GLY A 123 -14.76 0.21 11.37
N MET A 124 -14.26 0.63 12.52
CA MET A 124 -13.26 1.69 12.64
C MET A 124 -11.86 1.11 12.77
N VAL A 125 -10.86 1.88 12.32
CA VAL A 125 -9.45 1.55 12.58
C VAL A 125 -9.18 1.74 14.07
N LEU A 126 -8.48 0.79 14.69
CA LEU A 126 -8.12 0.85 16.11
C LEU A 126 -7.30 2.11 16.41
N GLY A 127 -7.64 2.76 17.53
CA GLY A 127 -6.89 3.91 18.02
C GLY A 127 -5.48 3.51 18.51
N MET A 128 -4.58 4.50 18.58
CA MET A 128 -3.18 4.31 19.01
C MET A 128 -3.05 3.57 20.36
N ALA A 129 -3.97 3.78 21.29
CA ALA A 129 -3.98 3.12 22.61
C ALA A 129 -4.20 1.59 22.54
N GLU A 130 -4.76 1.10 21.45
CA GLU A 130 -5.03 -0.34 21.26
C GLU A 130 -3.97 -1.05 20.41
N LEU A 131 -3.11 -0.29 19.70
CA LEU A 131 -2.04 -0.81 18.84
C LEU A 131 -0.92 -1.52 19.61
N GLY A 132 -0.77 -1.26 20.91
CA GLY A 132 0.24 -1.89 21.77
C GLY A 132 -0.11 -3.29 22.26
N LYS A 133 -1.33 -3.77 22.00
CA LYS A 133 -1.76 -5.11 22.44
C LYS A 133 -1.16 -6.18 21.54
N ASP A 134 -0.75 -7.29 22.13
CA ASP A 134 -0.28 -8.47 21.38
C ASP A 134 -1.47 -9.24 20.80
N ARG A 135 -2.07 -8.66 19.74
CA ARG A 135 -3.20 -9.25 19.00
C ARG A 135 -3.16 -8.80 17.54
N CYS A 136 -3.83 -9.52 16.66
CA CYS A 136 -3.99 -9.11 15.27
C CYS A 136 -4.73 -7.76 15.19
N SER A 137 -4.07 -6.74 14.61
CA SER A 137 -4.63 -5.39 14.51
C SER A 137 -5.89 -5.31 13.65
N PHE A 138 -6.07 -6.26 12.71
CA PHE A 138 -7.23 -6.30 11.82
C PHE A 138 -8.38 -7.15 12.34
N TYR A 139 -8.22 -7.85 13.47
CA TYR A 139 -9.18 -8.83 13.99
C TYR A 139 -10.64 -8.34 14.00
N GLU A 140 -10.90 -7.17 14.56
CA GLU A 140 -12.28 -6.65 14.72
C GLU A 140 -13.01 -6.35 13.40
N ARG A 141 -12.25 -6.18 12.32
CA ARG A 141 -12.75 -5.91 10.96
C ARG A 141 -12.57 -7.10 10.02
N CYS A 142 -11.99 -8.18 10.54
CA CYS A 142 -11.64 -9.35 9.74
C CYS A 142 -12.84 -10.30 9.61
N PRO A 143 -13.32 -10.58 8.39
CA PRO A 143 -14.41 -11.54 8.19
C PRO A 143 -14.00 -12.99 8.51
N CYS A 144 -12.69 -13.25 8.64
CA CYS A 144 -12.11 -14.57 8.90
C CYS A 144 -11.45 -14.65 10.28
N GLY A 145 -11.80 -13.75 11.21
CA GLY A 145 -11.19 -13.69 12.54
C GLY A 145 -11.36 -14.98 13.31
N LYS A 146 -10.28 -15.46 13.94
CA LYS A 146 -10.24 -16.64 14.81
C LYS A 146 -9.92 -16.22 16.26
N PRO A 147 -10.18 -17.06 17.28
CA PRO A 147 -9.82 -16.76 18.67
C PRO A 147 -8.33 -16.40 18.85
N GLU A 148 -7.42 -17.10 18.18
CA GLU A 148 -5.96 -16.86 18.21
C GLU A 148 -5.60 -15.44 17.80
N CYS A 149 -6.40 -14.82 16.91
CA CYS A 149 -6.19 -13.45 16.48
C CYS A 149 -6.37 -12.42 17.62
N MET A 150 -7.12 -12.77 18.67
CA MET A 150 -7.30 -11.92 19.85
C MET A 150 -6.18 -12.05 20.86
N GLU A 151 -5.50 -13.19 20.88
CA GLU A 151 -4.52 -13.53 21.90
C GLU A 151 -3.11 -13.11 21.50
N HIS A 152 -2.77 -13.27 20.19
CA HIS A 152 -1.43 -13.01 19.69
C HIS A 152 -1.43 -12.37 18.30
N ASN A 153 -0.38 -11.59 18.02
CA ASN A 153 -0.09 -11.16 16.66
C ASN A 153 0.37 -12.35 15.82
N PRO A 154 -0.15 -12.49 14.59
CA PRO A 154 0.35 -13.50 13.68
C PRO A 154 1.80 -13.16 13.26
N PRO A 155 2.71 -14.16 13.29
CA PRO A 155 4.03 -13.98 12.71
C PRO A 155 3.93 -13.84 11.19
N ALA A 156 4.89 -13.13 10.59
CA ALA A 156 5.04 -13.13 9.14
C ALA A 156 5.53 -14.50 8.69
N LYS A 157 4.89 -15.05 7.66
CA LYS A 157 5.23 -16.35 7.07
C LYS A 157 5.33 -16.20 5.56
N GLU A 158 6.40 -16.69 5.00
CA GLU A 158 6.54 -16.81 3.55
C GLU A 158 5.66 -17.95 3.06
N ILE A 159 4.71 -17.63 2.17
CA ILE A 159 3.73 -18.57 1.63
C ILE A 159 4.01 -18.93 0.18
N ASP A 160 4.78 -18.12 -0.50
CA ASP A 160 5.30 -18.31 -1.86
C ASP A 160 6.59 -17.49 -1.97
N ALA A 161 7.39 -17.73 -3.01
CA ALA A 161 8.68 -17.07 -3.23
C ALA A 161 8.56 -15.54 -3.15
N GLY A 162 9.12 -14.94 -2.09
CA GLY A 162 9.08 -13.50 -1.82
C GLY A 162 7.70 -12.95 -1.44
N HIS A 163 6.72 -13.80 -1.11
CA HIS A 163 5.38 -13.42 -0.67
C HIS A 163 5.19 -13.76 0.82
N GLU A 164 5.24 -12.77 1.67
CA GLU A 164 5.08 -12.89 3.12
C GLU A 164 3.69 -12.40 3.56
N VAL A 165 3.07 -13.13 4.50
CA VAL A 165 1.76 -12.79 5.07
C VAL A 165 1.78 -12.96 6.58
N ALA A 166 1.36 -11.94 7.32
CA ALA A 166 1.17 -11.99 8.76
C ALA A 166 -0.30 -12.30 9.09
N CYS A 167 -0.69 -13.57 9.02
CA CYS A 167 -2.07 -13.98 9.24
C CYS A 167 -2.17 -15.44 9.73
N TRP A 168 -2.98 -15.68 10.79
CA TRP A 168 -3.24 -17.01 11.35
C TRP A 168 -3.96 -17.98 10.40
N LEU A 169 -4.39 -17.53 9.23
CA LEU A 169 -4.90 -18.43 8.18
C LEU A 169 -3.79 -19.25 7.53
N TYR A 170 -2.54 -18.83 7.67
CA TYR A 170 -1.35 -19.43 7.03
C TYR A 170 -0.30 -19.93 8.03
N SER A 171 -0.55 -19.76 9.32
CA SER A 171 0.35 -20.16 10.42
C SER A 171 -0.04 -21.50 10.98
#